data_f32eb2c7cb71be9a7caf8f040097f641
#
_entry.id   f32eb2c7cb71be9a7caf8f040097f641
#
_cell.length_a   1.000
_cell.length_b   1.000
_cell.length_c   1.000
_cell.angle_alpha   90.00
_cell.angle_beta   90.00
_cell.angle_gamma   90.00
#
_symmetry.space_group_name_H-M   'P 1'
#
loop_
_entity.id
_entity.type
_entity.pdbx_description
1 polymer ?
#
loop_
_entity_poly.entity_id
_entity_poly.type
_entity_poly.pdbx_seq_one_letter_code
_entity_poly.pdbx_strand_id
1 'polypeptide(L)'
;MDLTEGNQPKTMENLGSQPQKKEVIEPGKLRVIKRNGSVVNFDSSKIDVAITKAFLAVHTSAAAASSSVQQKVKELSKSVFETFSNRMPSGGTIHIEEIQDQVELALMRTEELKVARAYVLYRAERTKVREEESPLLAENKVEPSERTELIANEACEGLKGTEPSKILGEARKNLYEGAPEEEIKEALILSSRSLVEIEPNYTYATARILLDSLRTEALSFLKVKDNATFAEMKSLYGTSLKAFIDKAISLELIDPELQKMDLEFLGSQIKPERDLLFSYLGLQTLYDRYFIHSDEVRFELPQVFFMRVAMGLAIAEDNREERAVEFYNLLSSFDYMSSTPTLFNAGTPHSQLSSCYLTTVPDDLHGIYGALQDNAMLSKWAGGLGNDWTPVRGMGAHIKGTNGKSQGVVPFLKVVNDTAVAVNQGGKRKGAVCSYLETWHLDIEEFVELRKNTGDDRRRTHDMNTANWVPDLFMERVFEG
;
A
#
# COMPACT_ATOMS: atom_id res chain seq x y z
N MET A 1 71.68 -14.33 35.96
CA MET A 1 72.55 -13.17 35.81
C MET A 1 71.67 -12.09 35.25
N ASP A 2 71.10 -11.34 36.12
CA ASP A 2 71.46 -10.02 36.67
C ASP A 2 70.93 -8.92 35.75
N LEU A 3 69.89 -8.24 36.24
CA LEU A 3 69.87 -6.91 36.87
C LEU A 3 70.03 -5.79 35.80
N THR A 4 69.24 -4.76 35.70
CA THR A 4 68.77 -3.74 36.65
C THR A 4 67.79 -2.83 35.96
N GLU A 5 66.68 -2.52 36.60
CA GLU A 5 66.23 -1.26 37.17
C GLU A 5 66.30 0.01 36.31
N GLY A 6 65.18 0.66 36.22
CA GLY A 6 65.22 2.08 36.39
C GLY A 6 64.13 2.93 35.73
N ASN A 7 63.17 3.36 36.55
CA ASN A 7 62.49 4.66 36.53
C ASN A 7 61.28 4.89 35.64
N GLN A 8 60.14 5.00 36.29
CA GLN A 8 58.95 5.79 35.95
C GLN A 8 59.23 7.28 36.04
N PRO A 9 58.40 8.09 35.35
CA PRO A 9 57.56 9.00 36.10
C PRO A 9 56.06 9.01 35.65
N LYS A 10 55.31 9.24 36.67
CA LYS A 10 53.88 9.49 36.93
C LYS A 10 53.12 10.29 35.85
N THR A 11 51.90 9.74 35.60
CA THR A 11 50.56 10.32 35.69
C THR A 11 50.14 11.44 34.77
N MET A 12 49.14 11.14 33.95
CA MET A 12 47.89 11.92 33.92
C MET A 12 46.73 10.97 33.63
N GLU A 13 45.76 10.96 34.54
CA GLU A 13 44.45 10.27 34.42
C GLU A 13 43.72 10.83 33.22
N ASN A 14 43.43 9.99 32.22
CA ASN A 14 42.39 10.24 31.24
C ASN A 14 41.19 9.43 31.68
N LEU A 15 40.15 10.16 32.06
CA LEU A 15 38.78 9.66 32.23
C LEU A 15 38.35 9.03 30.90
N GLY A 16 38.44 7.72 30.82
CA GLY A 16 37.91 6.94 29.73
C GLY A 16 36.39 6.96 29.76
N SER A 17 35.79 7.61 28.79
CA SER A 17 34.41 7.37 28.40
C SER A 17 34.27 5.91 28.01
N GLN A 18 33.50 5.15 28.80
CA GLN A 18 33.14 3.77 28.48
C GLN A 18 32.35 3.78 27.14
N PRO A 19 32.65 2.90 26.19
CA PRO A 19 31.81 2.75 25.02
C PRO A 19 30.45 2.19 25.47
N GLN A 20 29.37 2.96 25.19
CA GLN A 20 28.02 2.49 25.34
C GLN A 20 27.85 1.19 24.53
N LYS A 21 27.50 0.12 25.22
CA LYS A 21 27.12 -1.14 24.58
C LYS A 21 26.00 -0.86 23.57
N LYS A 22 26.25 -1.05 22.28
CA LYS A 22 25.20 -1.20 21.28
C LYS A 22 24.33 -2.38 21.73
N GLU A 23 23.13 -2.10 22.22
CA GLU A 23 22.14 -3.13 22.47
C GLU A 23 21.76 -3.76 21.13
N VAL A 24 22.03 -5.04 21.01
CA VAL A 24 21.60 -5.85 19.86
C VAL A 24 20.09 -5.87 19.85
N ILE A 25 19.49 -5.43 18.74
CA ILE A 25 18.04 -5.41 18.53
C ILE A 25 17.58 -6.86 18.50
N GLU A 26 16.78 -7.29 19.47
CA GLU A 26 16.09 -8.58 19.40
C GLU A 26 14.95 -8.47 18.39
N PRO A 27 14.87 -9.35 17.37
CA PRO A 27 13.78 -9.35 16.40
C PRO A 27 12.41 -9.46 17.09
N GLY A 28 11.43 -8.65 16.66
CA GLY A 28 10.07 -8.72 17.17
C GLY A 28 9.72 -7.77 18.32
N LYS A 29 10.66 -6.93 18.82
CA LYS A 29 10.37 -5.93 19.85
C LYS A 29 10.00 -4.58 19.26
N LEU A 30 8.86 -4.02 19.71
CA LEU A 30 8.43 -2.66 19.39
C LEU A 30 9.09 -1.65 20.33
N ARG A 31 9.50 -0.50 19.82
CA ARG A 31 10.05 0.64 20.57
C ARG A 31 9.25 1.90 20.31
N VAL A 32 9.33 2.86 21.21
CA VAL A 32 8.59 4.13 21.16
C VAL A 32 9.56 5.28 21.15
N ILE A 33 9.45 6.14 20.14
CA ILE A 33 10.08 7.46 20.14
C ILE A 33 9.22 8.40 20.99
N LYS A 34 9.76 8.88 22.08
CA LYS A 34 9.12 9.93 22.87
C LYS A 34 9.28 11.29 22.18
N ARG A 35 8.44 12.26 22.56
CA ARG A 35 8.48 13.63 22.03
C ARG A 35 9.84 14.36 22.19
N ASN A 36 10.65 13.94 23.14
CA ASN A 36 12.01 14.45 23.35
C ASN A 36 13.08 13.71 22.53
N GLY A 37 12.67 12.91 21.54
CA GLY A 37 13.57 12.14 20.70
C GLY A 37 14.15 10.86 21.35
N SER A 38 13.93 10.61 22.65
CA SER A 38 14.46 9.40 23.29
C SER A 38 13.64 8.16 22.93
N VAL A 39 14.35 7.07 22.58
CA VAL A 39 13.76 5.77 22.23
C VAL A 39 13.69 4.88 23.46
N VAL A 40 12.52 4.33 23.74
CA VAL A 40 12.27 3.42 24.85
C VAL A 40 11.51 2.18 24.38
N ASN A 41 11.56 1.08 25.14
CA ASN A 41 10.75 -0.08 24.83
C ASN A 41 9.25 0.26 24.90
N PHE A 42 8.46 -0.36 24.03
CA PHE A 42 7.01 -0.26 24.06
C PHE A 42 6.48 -0.84 25.38
N ASP A 43 5.62 -0.08 26.05
CA ASP A 43 5.05 -0.42 27.35
C ASP A 43 3.53 -0.20 27.32
N SER A 44 2.78 -1.29 27.16
CA SER A 44 1.31 -1.25 27.11
C SER A 44 0.66 -0.71 28.37
N SER A 45 1.33 -0.82 29.53
CA SER A 45 0.79 -0.33 30.79
C SER A 45 0.56 1.18 30.81
N LYS A 46 1.33 1.92 29.99
CA LYS A 46 1.16 3.39 29.82
C LYS A 46 -0.10 3.72 29.02
N ILE A 47 -0.48 2.86 28.08
CA ILE A 47 -1.75 2.97 27.36
C ILE A 47 -2.91 2.71 28.30
N ASP A 48 -2.82 1.66 29.15
CA ASP A 48 -3.82 1.36 30.17
C ASP A 48 -4.07 2.57 31.08
N VAL A 49 -3.01 3.21 31.56
CA VAL A 49 -3.10 4.42 32.41
C VAL A 49 -3.76 5.59 31.67
N ALA A 50 -3.42 5.80 30.39
CA ALA A 50 -3.97 6.91 29.60
C ALA A 50 -5.48 6.72 29.35
N ILE A 51 -5.89 5.50 28.96
CA ILE A 51 -7.29 5.16 28.74
C ILE A 51 -8.07 5.24 30.07
N THR A 52 -7.52 4.72 31.17
CA THR A 52 -8.15 4.79 32.51
C THR A 52 -8.43 6.23 32.90
N LYS A 53 -7.47 7.14 32.66
CA LYS A 53 -7.66 8.58 32.95
C LYS A 53 -8.80 9.19 32.13
N ALA A 54 -8.97 8.79 30.90
CA ALA A 54 -10.07 9.24 30.05
C ALA A 54 -11.43 8.76 30.59
N PHE A 55 -11.51 7.52 31.06
CA PHE A 55 -12.72 7.00 31.74
C PHE A 55 -13.01 7.73 33.05
N LEU A 56 -11.98 8.04 33.85
CA LEU A 56 -12.12 8.81 35.08
C LEU A 56 -12.61 10.23 34.85
N ALA A 57 -12.31 10.84 33.73
CA ALA A 57 -12.76 12.18 33.37
C ALA A 57 -14.27 12.23 33.01
N VAL A 58 -14.88 11.12 32.68
CA VAL A 58 -16.28 11.03 32.26
C VAL A 58 -17.17 10.36 33.32
N HIS A 59 -16.63 9.43 34.07
CA HIS A 59 -17.34 8.63 35.07
C HIS A 59 -16.86 8.98 36.50
N THR A 60 -17.73 8.76 37.50
CA THR A 60 -17.32 8.89 38.90
C THR A 60 -16.20 7.87 39.21
N SER A 61 -15.34 8.17 40.18
CA SER A 61 -14.20 7.34 40.58
C SER A 61 -14.60 5.87 40.89
N ALA A 62 -15.76 5.69 41.51
CA ALA A 62 -16.30 4.33 41.80
C ALA A 62 -16.75 3.57 40.54
N ALA A 63 -17.33 4.24 39.54
CA ALA A 63 -17.73 3.64 38.30
C ALA A 63 -16.53 3.33 37.39
N ALA A 64 -15.51 4.20 37.40
CA ALA A 64 -14.29 3.98 36.63
C ALA A 64 -13.38 2.87 37.22
N ALA A 65 -13.51 2.57 38.50
CA ALA A 65 -12.82 1.46 39.19
C ALA A 65 -13.54 0.12 39.03
N SER A 66 -14.69 0.06 38.35
CA SER A 66 -15.45 -1.19 38.15
C SER A 66 -14.64 -2.21 37.34
N SER A 67 -14.84 -3.50 37.64
CA SER A 67 -14.22 -4.60 36.90
C SER A 67 -14.50 -4.55 35.40
N SER A 68 -15.69 -4.09 35.03
CA SER A 68 -16.12 -3.90 33.63
C SER A 68 -15.27 -2.85 32.89
N VAL A 69 -15.01 -1.70 33.53
CA VAL A 69 -14.14 -0.65 32.92
C VAL A 69 -12.69 -1.12 32.85
N GLN A 70 -12.20 -1.79 33.88
CA GLN A 70 -10.82 -2.35 33.85
C GLN A 70 -10.64 -3.40 32.72
N GLN A 71 -11.65 -4.22 32.49
CA GLN A 71 -11.62 -5.17 31.36
C GLN A 71 -11.63 -4.46 30.03
N LYS A 72 -12.50 -3.47 29.81
CA LYS A 72 -12.52 -2.63 28.59
C LYS A 72 -11.18 -1.93 28.34
N VAL A 73 -10.56 -1.38 29.36
CA VAL A 73 -9.23 -0.75 29.25
C VAL A 73 -8.19 -1.73 28.74
N LYS A 74 -8.17 -2.96 29.28
CA LYS A 74 -7.25 -4.01 28.84
C LYS A 74 -7.51 -4.46 27.40
N GLU A 75 -8.77 -4.60 27.01
CA GLU A 75 -9.17 -4.99 25.67
C GLU A 75 -8.76 -3.90 24.64
N LEU A 76 -8.97 -2.63 24.96
CA LEU A 76 -8.57 -1.50 24.13
C LEU A 76 -7.04 -1.41 23.98
N SER A 77 -6.32 -1.49 25.08
CA SER A 77 -4.86 -1.45 25.07
C SER A 77 -4.25 -2.63 24.29
N LYS A 78 -4.83 -3.82 24.44
CA LYS A 78 -4.44 -5.00 23.66
C LYS A 78 -4.69 -4.80 22.17
N SER A 79 -5.84 -4.25 21.77
CA SER A 79 -6.17 -3.94 20.37
C SER A 79 -5.19 -2.94 19.75
N VAL A 80 -4.80 -1.91 20.50
CA VAL A 80 -3.79 -0.95 20.06
C VAL A 80 -2.43 -1.62 19.86
N PHE A 81 -2.00 -2.46 20.79
CA PHE A 81 -0.76 -3.22 20.67
C PHE A 81 -0.76 -4.17 19.48
N GLU A 82 -1.85 -4.93 19.29
CA GLU A 82 -2.01 -5.86 18.16
C GLU A 82 -1.97 -5.14 16.80
N THR A 83 -2.50 -3.93 16.71
CA THR A 83 -2.45 -3.11 15.48
C THR A 83 -1.00 -2.86 15.06
N PHE A 84 -0.13 -2.48 16.00
CA PHE A 84 1.28 -2.22 15.70
C PHE A 84 2.08 -3.52 15.51
N SER A 85 1.82 -4.56 16.29
CA SER A 85 2.47 -5.87 16.13
C SER A 85 2.18 -6.49 14.77
N ASN A 86 0.95 -6.37 14.27
CA ASN A 86 0.56 -6.88 12.96
C ASN A 86 1.16 -6.06 11.81
N ARG A 87 1.34 -4.76 12.01
CA ARG A 87 1.96 -3.84 11.02
C ARG A 87 3.48 -4.04 10.97
N MET A 88 4.11 -4.41 12.09
CA MET A 88 5.56 -4.55 12.22
C MET A 88 5.93 -5.90 12.88
N PRO A 89 5.73 -7.03 12.19
CA PRO A 89 5.95 -8.36 12.77
C PRO A 89 7.43 -8.64 13.09
N SER A 90 8.35 -7.95 12.45
CA SER A 90 9.80 -8.05 12.71
C SER A 90 10.29 -7.09 13.80
N GLY A 91 9.37 -6.34 14.43
CA GLY A 91 9.71 -5.24 15.35
C GLY A 91 9.93 -3.93 14.59
N GLY A 92 9.92 -2.82 15.33
CA GLY A 92 10.09 -1.49 14.75
C GLY A 92 9.96 -0.39 15.79
N THR A 93 10.07 0.86 15.33
CA THR A 93 9.98 2.04 16.18
C THR A 93 8.73 2.84 15.81
N ILE A 94 7.94 3.22 16.81
CA ILE A 94 6.65 3.91 16.67
C ILE A 94 6.75 5.26 17.39
N HIS A 95 6.25 6.32 16.79
CA HIS A 95 6.17 7.61 17.46
C HIS A 95 5.03 7.64 18.49
N ILE A 96 5.24 8.32 19.62
CA ILE A 96 4.24 8.41 20.69
C ILE A 96 2.92 9.00 20.21
N GLU A 97 2.92 9.91 19.24
CA GLU A 97 1.71 10.50 18.67
C GLU A 97 0.89 9.47 17.88
N GLU A 98 1.52 8.59 17.12
CA GLU A 98 0.83 7.48 16.43
C GLU A 98 0.12 6.55 17.42
N ILE A 99 0.76 6.27 18.56
CA ILE A 99 0.13 5.47 19.62
C ILE A 99 -1.10 6.19 20.15
N GLN A 100 -1.02 7.50 20.36
CA GLN A 100 -2.15 8.30 20.83
C GLN A 100 -3.29 8.36 19.81
N ASP A 101 -2.99 8.47 18.53
CA ASP A 101 -3.98 8.42 17.45
C ASP A 101 -4.69 7.07 17.41
N GLN A 102 -3.96 5.96 17.57
CA GLN A 102 -4.55 4.63 17.64
C GLN A 102 -5.42 4.42 18.89
N VAL A 103 -5.05 5.00 20.03
CA VAL A 103 -5.89 4.99 21.23
C VAL A 103 -7.20 5.75 21.00
N GLU A 104 -7.13 6.92 20.36
CA GLU A 104 -8.30 7.70 19.99
C GLU A 104 -9.24 6.92 19.07
N LEU A 105 -8.70 6.33 18.00
CA LEU A 105 -9.45 5.49 17.07
C LEU A 105 -10.07 4.27 17.75
N ALA A 106 -9.35 3.63 18.68
CA ALA A 106 -9.87 2.48 19.42
C ALA A 106 -11.05 2.89 20.32
N LEU A 107 -10.95 4.03 21.01
CA LEU A 107 -12.05 4.58 21.83
C LEU A 107 -13.28 4.95 20.98
N MET A 108 -13.07 5.53 19.80
CA MET A 108 -14.17 5.87 18.89
C MET A 108 -14.91 4.62 18.36
N ARG A 109 -14.19 3.53 18.10
CA ARG A 109 -14.77 2.28 17.59
C ARG A 109 -15.61 1.52 18.61
N THR A 110 -15.40 1.73 19.88
CA THR A 110 -16.11 1.03 20.96
C THR A 110 -17.38 1.75 21.44
N GLU A 111 -17.89 2.73 20.69
CA GLU A 111 -19.07 3.55 21.04
C GLU A 111 -18.94 4.37 22.34
N GLU A 112 -17.76 4.40 22.96
CA GLU A 112 -17.46 5.21 24.15
C GLU A 112 -17.18 6.67 23.77
N LEU A 113 -18.05 7.27 22.97
CA LEU A 113 -17.86 8.60 22.36
C LEU A 113 -17.57 9.71 23.37
N LYS A 114 -18.13 9.65 24.58
CA LYS A 114 -17.85 10.63 25.63
C LYS A 114 -16.43 10.49 26.17
N VAL A 115 -15.93 9.27 26.31
CA VAL A 115 -14.56 8.96 26.75
C VAL A 115 -13.55 9.34 25.67
N ALA A 116 -13.84 9.02 24.39
CA ALA A 116 -13.03 9.43 23.25
C ALA A 116 -12.91 10.97 23.20
N ARG A 117 -14.02 11.70 23.33
CA ARG A 117 -14.01 13.17 23.38
C ARG A 117 -13.19 13.73 24.56
N ALA A 118 -13.34 13.16 25.76
CA ALA A 118 -12.55 13.55 26.91
C ALA A 118 -11.05 13.31 26.68
N TYR A 119 -10.68 12.21 26.04
CA TYR A 119 -9.30 11.89 25.71
C TYR A 119 -8.70 12.92 24.74
N VAL A 120 -9.42 13.27 23.67
CA VAL A 120 -9.01 14.28 22.66
C VAL A 120 -8.83 15.65 23.30
N LEU A 121 -9.78 16.11 24.12
CA LEU A 121 -9.70 17.38 24.81
C LEU A 121 -8.51 17.42 25.78
N TYR A 122 -8.31 16.38 26.56
CA TYR A 122 -7.17 16.27 27.47
C TYR A 122 -5.83 16.31 26.70
N ARG A 123 -5.74 15.60 25.55
CA ARG A 123 -4.57 15.62 24.67
C ARG A 123 -4.29 17.04 24.15
N ALA A 124 -5.31 17.74 23.65
CA ALA A 124 -5.20 19.09 23.13
C ALA A 124 -4.77 20.11 24.22
N GLU A 125 -5.34 20.00 25.41
CA GLU A 125 -4.97 20.85 26.54
C GLU A 125 -3.53 20.61 26.98
N ARG A 126 -3.11 19.35 27.07
CA ARG A 126 -1.71 18.97 27.37
C ARG A 126 -0.73 19.43 26.32
N THR A 127 -1.13 19.50 25.07
CA THR A 127 -0.28 20.02 23.98
C THR A 127 -0.09 21.52 24.13
N LYS A 128 -1.15 22.29 24.40
CA LYS A 128 -1.07 23.73 24.65
C LYS A 128 -0.21 24.09 25.89
N VAL A 129 -0.42 23.37 26.99
CA VAL A 129 0.39 23.60 28.23
C VAL A 129 1.88 23.34 27.98
N ARG A 130 2.22 22.37 27.14
CA ARG A 130 3.62 22.08 26.81
C ARG A 130 4.23 23.08 25.83
N GLU A 131 3.44 23.60 24.88
CA GLU A 131 3.87 24.69 23.99
C GLU A 131 4.18 25.95 24.77
N GLU A 132 3.42 26.22 25.87
CA GLU A 132 3.63 27.34 26.77
C GLU A 132 4.79 27.09 27.77
N GLU A 133 5.03 25.86 28.22
CA GLU A 133 6.08 25.47 29.17
C GLU A 133 7.44 25.17 28.54
N SER A 134 7.58 25.17 27.21
CA SER A 134 8.77 24.65 26.51
C SER A 134 9.68 25.69 25.84
N PRO A 135 10.37 26.54 26.63
CA PRO A 135 11.65 27.12 26.17
C PRO A 135 12.84 26.15 26.34
N LEU A 136 12.70 25.04 27.10
CA LEU A 136 13.80 24.16 27.52
C LEU A 136 14.00 22.88 26.67
N LEU A 137 13.12 22.59 25.72
CA LEU A 137 13.29 21.45 24.80
C LEU A 137 14.01 21.81 23.48
N ALA A 138 14.63 23.00 23.44
CA ALA A 138 15.35 23.48 22.27
C ALA A 138 16.78 22.87 22.11
N GLU A 139 17.25 22.07 23.05
CA GLU A 139 18.67 21.65 23.09
C GLU A 139 19.03 20.32 22.45
N ASN A 140 18.05 19.52 21.98
CA ASN A 140 18.35 18.31 21.19
C ASN A 140 17.65 18.37 19.82
N LYS A 141 17.92 19.43 19.06
CA LYS A 141 17.46 19.50 17.65
C LYS A 141 18.45 18.72 16.79
N VAL A 142 18.00 17.60 16.24
CA VAL A 142 18.69 16.98 15.11
C VAL A 142 18.66 17.97 13.95
N GLU A 143 19.80 18.55 13.62
CA GLU A 143 19.91 19.39 12.44
C GLU A 143 19.77 18.49 11.20
N PRO A 144 18.94 18.85 10.23
CA PRO A 144 18.82 18.09 8.99
C PRO A 144 20.17 18.04 8.28
N SER A 145 20.51 16.92 7.70
CA SER A 145 21.68 16.84 6.84
C SER A 145 21.50 17.74 5.60
N GLU A 146 22.58 18.17 4.96
CA GLU A 146 22.54 18.90 3.69
C GLU A 146 21.68 18.19 2.64
N ARG A 147 21.72 16.85 2.64
CA ARG A 147 20.89 16.02 1.75
C ARG A 147 19.40 16.13 2.09
N THR A 148 19.03 16.11 3.36
CA THR A 148 17.66 16.26 3.83
C THR A 148 17.07 17.62 3.44
N GLU A 149 17.85 18.68 3.58
CA GLU A 149 17.47 20.03 3.16
C GLU A 149 17.30 20.13 1.64
N LEU A 150 18.20 19.52 0.88
CA LEU A 150 18.12 19.46 -0.59
C LEU A 150 16.82 18.77 -1.04
N ILE A 151 16.48 17.61 -0.47
CA ILE A 151 15.25 16.88 -0.79
C ILE A 151 14.01 17.74 -0.52
N ALA A 152 13.94 18.40 0.64
CA ALA A 152 12.82 19.25 1.01
C ALA A 152 12.67 20.46 0.07
N ASN A 153 13.80 21.06 -0.35
CA ASN A 153 13.83 22.17 -1.29
C ASN A 153 13.36 21.76 -2.68
N GLU A 154 13.93 20.66 -3.25
CA GLU A 154 13.48 20.11 -4.53
C GLU A 154 11.99 19.73 -4.51
N ALA A 155 11.51 19.17 -3.39
CA ALA A 155 10.12 18.78 -3.25
C ALA A 155 9.15 19.96 -3.38
N CYS A 156 9.49 21.11 -2.83
CA CYS A 156 8.65 22.31 -2.84
C CYS A 156 8.86 23.20 -4.07
N GLU A 157 9.88 22.95 -4.89
CA GLU A 157 10.22 23.81 -6.02
C GLU A 157 9.04 24.03 -6.99
N GLY A 158 8.69 25.28 -7.25
CA GLY A 158 7.61 25.67 -8.17
C GLY A 158 6.20 25.39 -7.66
N LEU A 159 6.01 24.84 -6.44
CA LEU A 159 4.68 24.61 -5.84
C LEU A 159 4.25 25.80 -4.99
N LYS A 160 3.06 26.35 -5.28
CA LYS A 160 2.50 27.47 -4.51
C LYS A 160 2.05 27.00 -3.12
N GLY A 161 2.33 27.80 -2.11
CA GLY A 161 1.86 27.54 -0.74
C GLY A 161 2.63 26.49 0.03
N THR A 162 3.63 25.83 -0.58
CA THR A 162 4.50 24.88 0.08
C THR A 162 5.81 25.54 0.54
N GLU A 163 6.30 25.13 1.71
CA GLU A 163 7.52 25.66 2.33
C GLU A 163 8.39 24.50 2.84
N PRO A 164 9.66 24.37 2.40
CA PRO A 164 10.57 23.32 2.89
C PRO A 164 10.75 23.37 4.42
N SER A 165 10.78 24.57 4.99
CA SER A 165 10.92 24.76 6.45
C SER A 165 9.81 24.12 7.28
N LYS A 166 8.59 24.08 6.75
CA LYS A 166 7.46 23.39 7.41
C LYS A 166 7.64 21.88 7.40
N ILE A 167 8.04 21.30 6.27
CA ILE A 167 8.33 19.86 6.16
C ILE A 167 9.44 19.49 7.14
N LEU A 168 10.55 20.22 7.13
CA LEU A 168 11.69 19.99 8.01
C LEU A 168 11.33 20.19 9.48
N GLY A 169 10.51 21.20 9.79
CA GLY A 169 10.03 21.48 11.15
C GLY A 169 9.18 20.34 11.71
N GLU A 170 8.26 19.77 10.89
CA GLU A 170 7.47 18.60 11.30
C GLU A 170 8.33 17.33 11.37
N ALA A 171 9.25 17.13 10.42
CA ALA A 171 10.15 15.97 10.44
C ALA A 171 11.05 15.94 11.69
N ARG A 172 11.59 17.09 12.11
CA ARG A 172 12.38 17.22 13.35
C ARG A 172 11.66 16.73 14.60
N LYS A 173 10.35 16.84 14.66
CA LYS A 173 9.55 16.34 15.79
C LYS A 173 9.54 14.81 15.88
N ASN A 174 9.78 14.16 14.77
CA ASN A 174 9.71 12.70 14.59
C ASN A 174 11.08 12.03 14.51
N LEU A 175 12.18 12.81 14.46
CA LEU A 175 13.53 12.31 14.33
C LEU A 175 14.29 12.34 15.67
N TYR A 176 15.27 11.46 15.80
CA TYR A 176 16.20 11.37 16.93
C TYR A 176 17.63 11.33 16.42
N GLU A 177 18.59 11.66 17.29
CA GLU A 177 20.02 11.67 16.94
C GLU A 177 20.49 10.24 16.56
N GLY A 178 21.09 10.11 15.38
CA GLY A 178 21.55 8.82 14.83
C GLY A 178 20.45 8.00 14.15
N ALA A 179 19.30 8.62 13.79
CA ALA A 179 18.27 7.94 12.99
C ALA A 179 18.87 7.44 11.65
N PRO A 180 18.56 6.20 11.23
CA PRO A 180 18.95 5.69 9.92
C PRO A 180 18.41 6.54 8.78
N GLU A 181 19.09 6.55 7.64
CA GLU A 181 18.66 7.34 6.47
C GLU A 181 17.25 6.97 5.99
N GLU A 182 16.89 5.70 6.08
CA GLU A 182 15.55 5.20 5.73
C GLU A 182 14.46 5.80 6.65
N GLU A 183 14.70 5.87 7.96
CA GLU A 183 13.77 6.50 8.90
C GLU A 183 13.66 8.02 8.66
N ILE A 184 14.74 8.67 8.25
CA ILE A 184 14.74 10.10 7.88
C ILE A 184 13.84 10.34 6.66
N LYS A 185 13.97 9.52 5.61
CA LYS A 185 13.13 9.58 4.41
C LYS A 185 11.66 9.36 4.74
N GLU A 186 11.35 8.34 5.54
CA GLU A 186 9.98 8.08 5.98
C GLU A 186 9.40 9.24 6.79
N ALA A 187 10.18 9.82 7.70
CA ALA A 187 9.77 10.99 8.48
C ALA A 187 9.46 12.20 7.59
N LEU A 188 10.24 12.43 6.54
CA LEU A 188 9.98 13.52 5.57
C LEU A 188 8.66 13.29 4.81
N ILE A 189 8.42 12.06 4.34
CA ILE A 189 7.20 11.68 3.63
C ILE A 189 5.98 11.88 4.54
N LEU A 190 6.01 11.36 5.77
CA LEU A 190 4.92 11.50 6.74
C LEU A 190 4.65 12.95 7.11
N SER A 191 5.71 13.74 7.32
CA SER A 191 5.62 15.16 7.66
C SER A 191 5.02 15.98 6.52
N SER A 192 5.48 15.78 5.30
CA SER A 192 4.92 16.45 4.12
C SER A 192 3.46 16.04 3.89
N ARG A 193 3.12 14.76 4.07
CA ARG A 193 1.77 14.23 3.95
C ARG A 193 0.81 14.85 4.95
N SER A 194 1.23 15.09 6.19
CA SER A 194 0.37 15.72 7.22
C SER A 194 -0.01 17.16 6.86
N LEU A 195 0.80 17.84 6.05
CA LEU A 195 0.54 19.20 5.60
C LEU A 195 -0.46 19.32 4.45
N VAL A 196 -0.85 18.19 3.81
CA VAL A 196 -1.82 18.17 2.69
C VAL A 196 -3.18 18.72 3.10
N GLU A 197 -3.60 18.52 4.36
CA GLU A 197 -4.87 19.07 4.87
C GLU A 197 -4.85 20.61 4.98
N ILE A 198 -3.67 21.21 5.12
CA ILE A 198 -3.48 22.66 5.22
C ILE A 198 -3.32 23.28 3.84
N GLU A 199 -2.49 22.69 3.00
CA GLU A 199 -2.22 23.12 1.62
C GLU A 199 -2.16 21.90 0.70
N PRO A 200 -3.14 21.71 -0.21
CA PRO A 200 -3.23 20.54 -1.09
C PRO A 200 -1.99 20.29 -1.95
N ASN A 201 -1.23 21.32 -2.30
CA ASN A 201 -0.01 21.19 -3.08
C ASN A 201 1.09 20.37 -2.41
N TYR A 202 1.01 20.15 -1.10
CA TYR A 202 1.91 19.21 -0.41
C TYR A 202 1.73 17.76 -0.90
N THR A 203 0.63 17.41 -1.59
CA THR A 203 0.52 16.09 -2.24
C THR A 203 1.60 15.88 -3.30
N TYR A 204 1.96 16.94 -4.05
CA TYR A 204 3.03 16.89 -5.04
C TYR A 204 4.41 16.93 -4.38
N ALA A 205 4.58 17.73 -3.33
CA ALA A 205 5.83 17.74 -2.56
C ALA A 205 6.10 16.37 -1.95
N THR A 206 5.10 15.72 -1.36
CA THR A 206 5.23 14.36 -0.80
C THR A 206 5.57 13.33 -1.88
N ALA A 207 4.96 13.43 -3.08
CA ALA A 207 5.32 12.57 -4.21
C ALA A 207 6.79 12.73 -4.60
N ARG A 208 7.31 13.96 -4.63
CA ARG A 208 8.71 14.25 -4.99
C ARG A 208 9.71 13.73 -3.94
N ILE A 209 9.35 13.73 -2.65
CA ILE A 209 10.15 13.08 -1.60
C ILE A 209 10.18 11.57 -1.80
N LEU A 210 9.03 10.94 -2.09
CA LEU A 210 8.96 9.51 -2.42
C LEU A 210 9.77 9.18 -3.68
N LEU A 211 9.74 10.05 -4.71
CA LEU A 211 10.58 9.90 -5.91
C LEU A 211 12.07 9.91 -5.61
N ASP A 212 12.54 10.73 -4.66
CA ASP A 212 13.94 10.74 -4.26
C ASP A 212 14.33 9.40 -3.62
N SER A 213 13.45 8.84 -2.79
CA SER A 213 13.66 7.51 -2.20
C SER A 213 13.71 6.42 -3.26
N LEU A 214 12.76 6.42 -4.21
CA LEU A 214 12.73 5.47 -5.32
C LEU A 214 13.96 5.62 -6.24
N ARG A 215 14.41 6.86 -6.54
CA ARG A 215 15.62 7.09 -7.33
C ARG A 215 16.84 6.47 -6.66
N THR A 216 17.00 6.69 -5.36
CA THR A 216 18.10 6.11 -4.59
C THR A 216 18.08 4.59 -4.64
N GLU A 217 16.90 3.98 -4.41
CA GLU A 217 16.70 2.53 -4.43
C GLU A 217 17.01 1.94 -5.82
N ALA A 218 16.37 2.49 -6.86
CA ALA A 218 16.48 1.97 -8.22
C ALA A 218 17.88 2.15 -8.82
N LEU A 219 18.45 3.36 -8.74
CA LEU A 219 19.76 3.64 -9.34
C LEU A 219 20.88 2.87 -8.67
N SER A 220 20.84 2.72 -7.35
CA SER A 220 21.81 1.93 -6.59
C SER A 220 21.73 0.44 -6.96
N PHE A 221 20.52 -0.14 -7.03
CA PHE A 221 20.33 -1.53 -7.46
C PHE A 221 20.82 -1.79 -8.89
N LEU A 222 20.56 -0.85 -9.80
CA LEU A 222 21.02 -0.89 -11.19
C LEU A 222 22.50 -0.56 -11.36
N LYS A 223 23.19 -0.12 -10.30
CA LYS A 223 24.60 0.33 -10.32
C LYS A 223 24.85 1.46 -11.31
N VAL A 224 23.88 2.33 -11.51
CA VAL A 224 23.98 3.53 -12.34
C VAL A 224 24.57 4.68 -11.52
N LYS A 225 24.03 4.90 -10.32
CA LYS A 225 24.47 5.91 -9.35
C LYS A 225 23.87 5.61 -7.97
N ASP A 226 24.49 6.03 -6.87
CA ASP A 226 23.95 5.77 -5.53
C ASP A 226 22.70 6.61 -5.22
N ASN A 227 22.66 7.85 -5.71
CA ASN A 227 21.47 8.73 -5.63
C ASN A 227 21.55 9.80 -6.73
N ALA A 228 20.43 10.45 -7.01
CA ALA A 228 20.37 11.52 -7.99
C ALA A 228 19.33 12.59 -7.62
N THR A 229 19.64 13.85 -7.89
CA THR A 229 18.69 14.96 -7.86
C THR A 229 17.75 14.87 -9.05
N PHE A 230 16.63 15.60 -8.99
CA PHE A 230 15.72 15.69 -10.13
C PHE A 230 16.40 16.23 -11.40
N ALA A 231 17.27 17.24 -11.25
CA ALA A 231 17.99 17.84 -12.37
C ALA A 231 18.93 16.82 -13.08
N GLU A 232 19.58 15.95 -12.31
CA GLU A 232 20.48 14.92 -12.85
C GLU A 232 19.72 13.83 -13.60
N MET A 233 18.46 13.55 -13.25
CA MET A 233 17.65 12.54 -13.92
C MET A 233 17.45 12.84 -15.41
N LYS A 234 17.56 14.09 -15.83
CA LYS A 234 17.49 14.46 -17.24
C LYS A 234 18.55 13.76 -18.10
N SER A 235 19.73 13.52 -17.54
CA SER A 235 20.81 12.80 -18.22
C SER A 235 20.87 11.31 -17.89
N LEU A 236 20.24 10.88 -16.79
CA LEU A 236 20.32 9.51 -16.30
C LEU A 236 19.22 8.58 -16.79
N TYR A 237 18.06 9.09 -17.21
CA TYR A 237 16.93 8.23 -17.59
C TYR A 237 17.24 7.30 -18.76
N GLY A 238 17.95 7.77 -19.79
CA GLY A 238 18.35 6.90 -20.92
C GLY A 238 19.25 5.74 -20.50
N THR A 239 20.25 6.04 -19.68
CA THR A 239 21.14 5.01 -19.10
C THR A 239 20.38 4.08 -18.16
N SER A 240 19.45 4.62 -17.37
CA SER A 240 18.62 3.83 -16.45
C SER A 240 17.69 2.89 -17.19
N LEU A 241 17.10 3.31 -18.32
CA LEU A 241 16.27 2.43 -19.16
C LEU A 241 17.09 1.21 -19.63
N LYS A 242 18.27 1.43 -20.18
CA LYS A 242 19.13 0.34 -20.65
C LYS A 242 19.54 -0.59 -19.50
N ALA A 243 20.00 -0.03 -18.38
CA ALA A 243 20.39 -0.82 -17.21
C ALA A 243 19.21 -1.63 -16.63
N PHE A 244 18.00 -1.04 -16.63
CA PHE A 244 16.77 -1.71 -16.21
C PHE A 244 16.46 -2.90 -17.13
N ILE A 245 16.44 -2.69 -18.45
CA ILE A 245 16.15 -3.75 -19.43
C ILE A 245 17.13 -4.91 -19.26
N ASP A 246 18.44 -4.63 -19.25
CA ASP A 246 19.48 -5.66 -19.08
C ASP A 246 19.32 -6.42 -17.76
N LYS A 247 19.07 -5.70 -16.66
CA LYS A 247 18.90 -6.31 -15.34
C LYS A 247 17.61 -7.13 -15.22
N ALA A 248 16.49 -6.59 -15.69
CA ALA A 248 15.18 -7.24 -15.60
C ALA A 248 15.11 -8.51 -16.47
N ILE A 249 15.77 -8.54 -17.65
CA ILE A 249 15.93 -9.76 -18.46
C ILE A 249 16.78 -10.79 -17.71
N SER A 250 17.89 -10.38 -17.10
CA SER A 250 18.73 -11.30 -16.33
C SER A 250 18.03 -11.96 -15.14
N LEU A 251 16.94 -11.33 -14.66
CA LEU A 251 16.05 -11.82 -13.59
C LEU A 251 14.79 -12.51 -14.13
N GLU A 252 14.66 -12.68 -15.46
CA GLU A 252 13.49 -13.28 -16.12
C GLU A 252 12.16 -12.56 -15.82
N LEU A 253 12.20 -11.24 -15.57
CA LEU A 253 11.04 -10.42 -15.21
C LEU A 253 10.40 -9.71 -16.41
N ILE A 254 11.16 -9.49 -17.49
CA ILE A 254 10.66 -8.88 -18.72
C ILE A 254 11.02 -9.69 -19.96
N ASP A 255 10.29 -9.44 -21.04
CA ASP A 255 10.46 -10.14 -22.31
C ASP A 255 11.79 -9.75 -22.98
N PRO A 256 12.65 -10.71 -23.38
CA PRO A 256 13.89 -10.44 -24.08
C PRO A 256 13.74 -9.70 -25.42
N GLU A 257 12.54 -9.73 -26.03
CA GLU A 257 12.28 -8.96 -27.26
C GLU A 257 12.46 -7.45 -27.06
N LEU A 258 12.23 -6.94 -25.83
CA LEU A 258 12.42 -5.50 -25.52
C LEU A 258 13.87 -5.06 -25.72
N GLN A 259 14.86 -5.94 -25.51
CA GLN A 259 16.27 -5.61 -25.70
C GLN A 259 16.65 -5.41 -27.17
N LYS A 260 15.85 -5.94 -28.11
CA LYS A 260 16.09 -5.82 -29.56
C LYS A 260 15.63 -4.49 -30.14
N MET A 261 14.89 -3.68 -29.37
CA MET A 261 14.51 -2.32 -29.74
C MET A 261 15.68 -1.35 -29.59
N ASP A 262 15.63 -0.24 -30.29
CA ASP A 262 16.64 0.83 -30.15
C ASP A 262 16.47 1.55 -28.80
N LEU A 263 17.15 1.01 -27.76
CA LEU A 263 17.10 1.54 -26.40
C LEU A 263 17.74 2.93 -26.28
N GLU A 264 18.66 3.29 -27.15
CA GLU A 264 19.28 4.62 -27.15
C GLU A 264 18.28 5.66 -27.67
N PHE A 265 17.62 5.38 -28.78
CA PHE A 265 16.53 6.21 -29.30
C PHE A 265 15.40 6.34 -28.28
N LEU A 266 14.86 5.23 -27.76
CA LEU A 266 13.76 5.24 -26.78
C LEU A 266 14.15 5.97 -25.49
N GLY A 267 15.38 5.77 -25.00
CA GLY A 267 15.91 6.49 -23.83
C GLY A 267 15.97 8.00 -24.04
N SER A 268 16.30 8.45 -25.28
CA SER A 268 16.33 9.87 -25.63
C SER A 268 14.95 10.51 -25.67
N GLN A 269 13.88 9.72 -25.84
CA GLN A 269 12.49 10.19 -25.89
C GLN A 269 11.84 10.32 -24.50
N ILE A 270 12.48 9.80 -23.45
CA ILE A 270 11.99 9.92 -22.07
C ILE A 270 11.95 11.38 -21.63
N LYS A 271 10.88 11.76 -20.95
CA LYS A 271 10.59 13.12 -20.45
C LYS A 271 10.59 13.15 -18.93
N PRO A 272 11.74 13.42 -18.30
CA PRO A 272 11.88 13.39 -16.82
C PRO A 272 10.95 14.37 -16.09
N GLU A 273 10.59 15.49 -16.72
CA GLU A 273 9.69 16.49 -16.16
C GLU A 273 8.28 15.95 -15.87
N ARG A 274 7.89 14.84 -16.48
CA ARG A 274 6.62 14.15 -16.20
C ARG A 274 6.58 13.49 -14.84
N ASP A 275 7.72 13.26 -14.20
CA ASP A 275 7.77 12.82 -12.80
C ASP A 275 7.12 13.82 -11.84
N LEU A 276 7.09 15.11 -12.22
CA LEU A 276 6.46 16.17 -11.42
C LEU A 276 4.93 16.16 -11.47
N LEU A 277 4.32 15.39 -12.39
CA LEU A 277 2.87 15.28 -12.53
C LEU A 277 2.23 14.37 -11.47
N PHE A 278 3.02 13.52 -10.79
CA PHE A 278 2.48 12.60 -9.80
C PHE A 278 1.99 13.29 -8.55
N SER A 279 0.76 12.96 -8.15
CA SER A 279 0.33 13.12 -6.76
C SER A 279 0.92 12.01 -5.90
N TYR A 280 0.99 12.24 -4.57
CA TYR A 280 1.50 11.23 -3.63
C TYR A 280 0.76 9.88 -3.75
N LEU A 281 -0.58 9.92 -3.74
CA LEU A 281 -1.38 8.70 -3.84
C LEU A 281 -1.13 7.92 -5.13
N GLY A 282 -1.00 8.64 -6.25
CA GLY A 282 -0.71 8.04 -7.56
C GLY A 282 0.65 7.33 -7.56
N LEU A 283 1.70 8.02 -7.13
CA LEU A 283 3.05 7.46 -7.09
C LEU A 283 3.17 6.32 -6.07
N GLN A 284 2.60 6.49 -4.87
CA GLN A 284 2.58 5.45 -3.83
C GLN A 284 1.90 4.18 -4.33
N THR A 285 0.80 4.33 -5.10
CA THR A 285 0.11 3.18 -5.70
C THR A 285 1.00 2.44 -6.70
N LEU A 286 1.76 3.18 -7.54
CA LEU A 286 2.71 2.56 -8.47
C LEU A 286 3.85 1.88 -7.72
N TYR A 287 4.41 2.52 -6.72
CA TYR A 287 5.48 2.00 -5.87
C TYR A 287 5.07 0.70 -5.16
N ASP A 288 3.90 0.67 -4.54
CA ASP A 288 3.44 -0.47 -3.76
C ASP A 288 3.04 -1.68 -4.62
N ARG A 289 2.56 -1.43 -5.85
CA ARG A 289 1.85 -2.46 -6.62
C ARG A 289 2.38 -2.74 -8.02
N TYR A 290 2.94 -1.73 -8.72
CA TYR A 290 3.15 -1.83 -10.17
C TYR A 290 4.60 -1.90 -10.60
N PHE A 291 5.50 -1.18 -9.93
CA PHE A 291 6.91 -1.19 -10.32
C PHE A 291 7.53 -2.58 -10.16
N ILE A 292 8.31 -2.98 -11.14
CA ILE A 292 9.06 -4.23 -11.09
C ILE A 292 10.09 -4.15 -9.96
N HIS A 293 10.14 -5.21 -9.16
CA HIS A 293 11.01 -5.32 -8.00
C HIS A 293 11.67 -6.72 -7.94
N SER A 294 12.77 -6.81 -7.22
CA SER A 294 13.42 -8.06 -6.84
C SER A 294 13.71 -8.02 -5.34
N ASP A 295 13.30 -9.03 -4.58
CA ASP A 295 13.48 -9.10 -3.11
C ASP A 295 13.09 -7.79 -2.40
N GLU A 296 11.89 -7.29 -2.69
CA GLU A 296 11.32 -6.04 -2.17
C GLU A 296 12.03 -4.75 -2.64
N VAL A 297 13.12 -4.80 -3.41
CA VAL A 297 13.81 -3.64 -3.98
C VAL A 297 13.17 -3.26 -5.32
N ARG A 298 12.59 -2.05 -5.41
CA ARG A 298 12.02 -1.49 -6.65
C ARG A 298 13.15 -0.90 -7.46
N PHE A 299 13.34 -1.41 -8.66
CA PHE A 299 14.39 -0.93 -9.56
C PHE A 299 13.86 -0.38 -10.89
N GLU A 300 12.54 -0.20 -10.97
CA GLU A 300 11.86 0.44 -12.10
C GLU A 300 11.47 1.87 -11.75
N LEU A 301 12.04 2.85 -12.45
CA LEU A 301 11.72 4.27 -12.31
C LEU A 301 10.41 4.62 -13.05
N PRO A 302 9.65 5.68 -12.67
CA PRO A 302 8.33 5.95 -13.23
C PRO A 302 8.31 6.12 -14.75
N GLN A 303 9.26 6.84 -15.33
CA GLN A 303 9.28 7.01 -16.78
C GLN A 303 9.81 5.75 -17.50
N VAL A 304 10.64 4.94 -16.85
CA VAL A 304 11.04 3.61 -17.33
C VAL A 304 9.84 2.66 -17.34
N PHE A 305 9.02 2.70 -16.30
CA PHE A 305 7.77 1.93 -16.23
C PHE A 305 6.83 2.23 -17.40
N PHE A 306 6.54 3.51 -17.68
CA PHE A 306 5.68 3.86 -18.82
C PHE A 306 6.33 3.49 -20.14
N MET A 307 7.65 3.62 -20.27
CA MET A 307 8.36 3.21 -21.48
C MET A 307 8.33 1.69 -21.65
N ARG A 308 8.53 0.89 -20.60
CA ARG A 308 8.42 -0.58 -20.65
C ARG A 308 7.02 -1.01 -21.07
N VAL A 309 5.97 -0.41 -20.50
CA VAL A 309 4.57 -0.71 -20.89
C VAL A 309 4.35 -0.38 -22.36
N ALA A 310 4.80 0.77 -22.80
CA ALA A 310 4.67 1.21 -24.19
C ALA A 310 5.43 0.31 -25.17
N MET A 311 6.68 -0.08 -24.83
CA MET A 311 7.46 -1.05 -25.60
C MET A 311 6.74 -2.40 -25.69
N GLY A 312 6.20 -2.89 -24.57
CA GLY A 312 5.45 -4.16 -24.53
C GLY A 312 4.20 -4.15 -25.40
N LEU A 313 3.51 -3.02 -25.49
CA LEU A 313 2.37 -2.85 -26.39
C LEU A 313 2.79 -2.78 -27.85
N ALA A 314 3.99 -2.30 -28.13
CA ALA A 314 4.50 -2.08 -29.49
C ALA A 314 5.27 -3.26 -30.08
N ILE A 315 5.49 -4.37 -29.35
CA ILE A 315 6.32 -5.51 -29.78
C ILE A 315 5.92 -6.05 -31.17
N ALA A 316 4.62 -6.11 -31.45
CA ALA A 316 4.07 -6.66 -32.69
C ALA A 316 3.78 -5.61 -33.77
N GLU A 317 4.13 -4.34 -33.54
CA GLU A 317 3.93 -3.25 -34.52
C GLU A 317 5.07 -3.20 -35.54
N ASP A 318 4.76 -2.77 -36.78
CA ASP A 318 5.77 -2.68 -37.86
C ASP A 318 6.86 -1.62 -37.54
N ASN A 319 6.45 -0.46 -36.99
CA ASN A 319 7.33 0.63 -36.56
C ASN A 319 7.34 0.71 -35.04
N ARG A 320 7.80 -0.35 -34.39
CA ARG A 320 7.63 -0.58 -32.95
C ARG A 320 8.25 0.51 -32.06
N GLU A 321 9.38 1.10 -32.46
CA GLU A 321 10.01 2.18 -31.69
C GLU A 321 9.19 3.48 -31.71
N GLU A 322 8.69 3.86 -32.88
CA GLU A 322 7.83 5.05 -33.02
C GLU A 322 6.49 4.85 -32.32
N ARG A 323 5.89 3.66 -32.43
CA ARG A 323 4.68 3.30 -31.70
C ARG A 323 4.90 3.28 -30.19
N ALA A 324 6.02 2.78 -29.72
CA ALA A 324 6.37 2.83 -28.31
C ALA A 324 6.45 4.27 -27.80
N VAL A 325 7.04 5.18 -28.58
CA VAL A 325 7.08 6.63 -28.24
C VAL A 325 5.69 7.24 -28.19
N GLU A 326 4.80 6.92 -29.14
CA GLU A 326 3.41 7.40 -29.12
C GLU A 326 2.66 6.92 -27.86
N PHE A 327 2.73 5.61 -27.55
CA PHE A 327 2.10 5.04 -26.36
C PHE A 327 2.69 5.61 -25.07
N TYR A 328 4.02 5.74 -25.01
CA TYR A 328 4.70 6.37 -23.89
C TYR A 328 4.21 7.80 -23.65
N ASN A 329 4.12 8.60 -24.71
CA ASN A 329 3.66 9.98 -24.60
C ASN A 329 2.24 10.05 -24.03
N LEU A 330 1.35 9.19 -24.49
CA LEU A 330 -0.05 9.15 -24.07
C LEU A 330 -0.22 8.71 -22.61
N LEU A 331 0.54 7.68 -22.19
CA LEU A 331 0.48 7.14 -20.83
C LEU A 331 1.16 8.05 -19.80
N SER A 332 2.36 8.53 -20.12
CA SER A 332 3.19 9.28 -19.16
C SER A 332 2.75 10.75 -18.98
N SER A 333 1.95 11.31 -19.92
CA SER A 333 1.29 12.60 -19.74
C SER A 333 -0.01 12.51 -18.94
N PHE A 334 -0.50 11.30 -18.64
CA PHE A 334 -1.81 11.02 -18.06
C PHE A 334 -3.01 11.43 -18.94
N ASP A 335 -2.82 11.60 -20.24
CA ASP A 335 -3.92 11.79 -21.19
C ASP A 335 -4.76 10.52 -21.34
N TYR A 336 -4.13 9.37 -21.13
CA TYR A 336 -4.76 8.05 -21.07
C TYR A 336 -4.09 7.15 -20.05
N MET A 337 -4.87 6.32 -19.38
CA MET A 337 -4.36 5.28 -18.49
C MET A 337 -4.97 3.92 -18.83
N SER A 338 -4.12 2.94 -19.10
CA SER A 338 -4.57 1.58 -19.38
C SER A 338 -5.00 0.83 -18.11
N SER A 339 -5.66 -0.29 -18.32
CA SER A 339 -6.11 -1.14 -17.21
C SER A 339 -4.94 -1.80 -16.46
N THR A 340 -5.23 -2.23 -15.24
CA THR A 340 -4.24 -2.89 -14.36
C THR A 340 -3.46 -4.03 -15.03
N PRO A 341 -4.07 -5.01 -15.74
CA PRO A 341 -3.28 -6.08 -16.38
C PRO A 341 -2.31 -5.57 -17.43
N THR A 342 -2.68 -4.56 -18.20
CA THR A 342 -1.78 -3.93 -19.18
C THR A 342 -0.56 -3.33 -18.49
N LEU A 343 -0.77 -2.55 -17.42
CA LEU A 343 0.31 -1.92 -16.66
C LEU A 343 1.24 -2.95 -16.01
N PHE A 344 0.70 -4.08 -15.53
CA PHE A 344 1.51 -5.13 -14.91
C PHE A 344 2.28 -5.96 -15.93
N ASN A 345 1.59 -6.42 -16.99
CA ASN A 345 2.06 -7.53 -17.80
C ASN A 345 2.65 -7.11 -19.15
N ALA A 346 2.42 -5.86 -19.61
CA ALA A 346 3.02 -5.41 -20.87
C ALA A 346 4.55 -5.42 -20.77
N GLY A 347 5.20 -6.06 -21.75
CA GLY A 347 6.65 -6.23 -21.77
C GLY A 347 7.19 -7.25 -20.79
N THR A 348 6.34 -8.10 -20.17
CA THR A 348 6.77 -9.25 -19.36
C THR A 348 6.69 -10.56 -20.18
N PRO A 349 7.34 -11.65 -19.75
CA PRO A 349 7.24 -12.94 -20.43
C PRO A 349 5.82 -13.49 -20.53
N HIS A 350 4.93 -13.00 -19.68
CA HIS A 350 3.52 -13.39 -19.65
C HIS A 350 2.62 -12.19 -19.95
N SER A 351 2.51 -11.84 -21.22
CA SER A 351 1.81 -10.66 -21.75
C SER A 351 0.28 -10.84 -21.78
N GLN A 352 -0.34 -11.06 -20.62
CA GLN A 352 -1.79 -11.06 -20.49
C GLN A 352 -2.25 -9.63 -20.22
N LEU A 353 -2.90 -8.97 -21.18
CA LEU A 353 -3.22 -7.54 -21.14
C LEU A 353 -4.70 -7.24 -20.91
N SER A 354 -5.59 -8.24 -21.10
CA SER A 354 -7.03 -8.05 -20.94
C SER A 354 -7.45 -8.02 -19.48
N SER A 355 -8.34 -7.09 -19.13
CA SER A 355 -8.82 -6.93 -17.76
C SER A 355 -10.09 -7.70 -17.45
N CYS A 356 -10.89 -8.03 -18.48
CA CYS A 356 -12.21 -8.63 -18.32
C CYS A 356 -12.44 -9.76 -19.33
N TYR A 357 -13.09 -10.82 -18.84
CA TYR A 357 -13.44 -12.00 -19.62
C TYR A 357 -14.91 -12.35 -19.39
N LEU A 358 -15.62 -12.64 -20.48
CA LEU A 358 -17.00 -13.03 -20.43
C LEU A 358 -17.16 -14.47 -20.91
N THR A 359 -17.92 -15.27 -20.17
CA THR A 359 -18.16 -16.70 -20.48
C THR A 359 -19.63 -16.99 -20.32
N THR A 360 -20.25 -17.66 -21.30
CA THR A 360 -21.56 -18.27 -21.17
C THR A 360 -21.39 -19.70 -20.69
N VAL A 361 -22.03 -20.08 -19.58
CA VAL A 361 -21.89 -21.38 -18.95
C VAL A 361 -22.85 -22.37 -19.59
N PRO A 362 -22.37 -23.47 -20.19
CA PRO A 362 -23.25 -24.51 -20.78
C PRO A 362 -24.04 -25.27 -19.73
N ASP A 363 -25.21 -25.81 -20.14
CA ASP A 363 -26.09 -26.62 -19.28
C ASP A 363 -25.65 -28.08 -19.19
N ASP A 364 -24.39 -28.33 -18.88
CA ASP A 364 -23.84 -29.65 -18.60
C ASP A 364 -22.70 -29.57 -17.58
N LEU A 365 -22.49 -30.66 -16.86
CA LEU A 365 -21.53 -30.65 -15.75
C LEU A 365 -20.09 -30.39 -16.21
N HIS A 366 -19.69 -30.88 -17.38
CA HIS A 366 -18.35 -30.67 -17.92
C HIS A 366 -18.14 -29.20 -18.29
N GLY A 367 -19.11 -28.58 -18.94
CA GLY A 367 -19.07 -27.16 -19.30
C GLY A 367 -19.09 -26.23 -18.07
N ILE A 368 -19.91 -26.56 -17.06
CA ILE A 368 -19.95 -25.81 -15.78
C ILE A 368 -18.57 -25.83 -15.11
N TYR A 369 -17.96 -27.01 -14.94
CA TYR A 369 -16.64 -27.10 -14.30
C TYR A 369 -15.50 -26.62 -15.20
N GLY A 370 -15.65 -26.68 -16.53
CA GLY A 370 -14.76 -26.03 -17.47
C GLY A 370 -14.73 -24.52 -17.29
N ALA A 371 -15.90 -23.89 -17.18
CA ALA A 371 -16.01 -22.46 -16.88
C ALA A 371 -15.38 -22.08 -15.52
N LEU A 372 -15.53 -22.92 -14.49
CA LEU A 372 -14.88 -22.73 -13.20
C LEU A 372 -13.35 -22.82 -13.29
N GLN A 373 -12.83 -23.78 -14.07
CA GLN A 373 -11.40 -23.92 -14.32
C GLN A 373 -10.85 -22.68 -15.04
N ASP A 374 -11.53 -22.22 -16.10
CA ASP A 374 -11.15 -21.02 -16.83
C ASP A 374 -11.16 -19.78 -15.92
N ASN A 375 -12.18 -19.65 -15.07
CA ASN A 375 -12.25 -18.60 -14.07
C ASN A 375 -11.04 -18.60 -13.14
N ALA A 376 -10.63 -19.76 -12.63
CA ALA A 376 -9.47 -19.86 -11.75
C ALA A 376 -8.18 -19.48 -12.48
N MET A 377 -7.99 -19.95 -13.72
CA MET A 377 -6.79 -19.63 -14.51
C MET A 377 -6.72 -18.15 -14.89
N LEU A 378 -7.83 -17.53 -15.27
CA LEU A 378 -7.89 -16.12 -15.63
C LEU A 378 -7.74 -15.21 -14.41
N SER A 379 -8.32 -15.60 -13.25
CA SER A 379 -8.13 -14.87 -11.99
C SER A 379 -6.66 -14.79 -11.58
N LYS A 380 -5.89 -15.85 -11.77
CA LYS A 380 -4.45 -15.88 -11.48
C LYS A 380 -3.69 -14.72 -12.17
N TRP A 381 -4.14 -14.31 -13.35
CA TRP A 381 -3.50 -13.29 -14.18
C TRP A 381 -4.24 -11.94 -14.19
N ALA A 382 -4.93 -11.62 -13.10
CA ALA A 382 -5.58 -10.33 -12.89
C ALA A 382 -6.81 -10.06 -13.77
N GLY A 383 -7.44 -11.10 -14.34
CA GLY A 383 -8.68 -10.98 -15.10
C GLY A 383 -9.91 -10.84 -14.19
N GLY A 384 -10.76 -9.85 -14.46
CA GLY A 384 -12.13 -9.79 -13.95
C GLY A 384 -13.04 -10.71 -14.78
N LEU A 385 -13.98 -11.41 -14.14
CA LEU A 385 -14.75 -12.47 -14.77
C LEU A 385 -16.25 -12.13 -14.76
N GLY A 386 -16.90 -12.29 -15.90
CA GLY A 386 -18.34 -12.22 -16.03
C GLY A 386 -18.88 -13.54 -16.56
N ASN A 387 -19.75 -14.20 -15.84
CA ASN A 387 -20.32 -15.49 -16.25
C ASN A 387 -21.83 -15.37 -16.42
N ASP A 388 -22.33 -15.69 -17.63
CA ASP A 388 -23.75 -15.84 -17.91
C ASP A 388 -24.22 -17.27 -17.57
N TRP A 389 -25.07 -17.38 -16.57
CA TRP A 389 -25.63 -18.63 -16.05
C TRP A 389 -27.02 -18.94 -16.61
N THR A 390 -27.56 -18.08 -17.45
CA THR A 390 -28.94 -18.21 -17.99
C THR A 390 -29.19 -19.55 -18.71
N PRO A 391 -28.23 -20.15 -19.46
CA PRO A 391 -28.48 -21.42 -20.10
C PRO A 391 -28.60 -22.61 -19.15
N VAL A 392 -28.06 -22.52 -17.91
CA VAL A 392 -28.06 -23.61 -16.95
C VAL A 392 -29.48 -23.81 -16.39
N ARG A 393 -29.98 -25.03 -16.44
CA ARG A 393 -31.34 -25.38 -16.00
C ARG A 393 -31.60 -25.02 -14.55
N GLY A 394 -32.81 -24.54 -14.29
CA GLY A 394 -33.25 -24.16 -12.96
C GLY A 394 -33.54 -25.35 -12.05
N MET A 395 -33.84 -25.04 -10.77
CA MET A 395 -34.23 -26.01 -9.75
C MET A 395 -35.43 -26.85 -10.18
N GLY A 396 -35.39 -28.15 -9.90
CA GLY A 396 -36.46 -29.09 -10.20
C GLY A 396 -36.48 -29.61 -11.63
N ALA A 397 -35.67 -29.05 -12.57
CA ALA A 397 -35.57 -29.54 -13.94
C ALA A 397 -35.04 -30.99 -13.98
N HIS A 398 -35.62 -31.80 -14.89
CA HIS A 398 -35.25 -33.21 -15.03
C HIS A 398 -33.84 -33.41 -15.58
N ILE A 399 -33.06 -34.28 -14.93
CA ILE A 399 -31.73 -34.69 -15.39
C ILE A 399 -31.83 -36.05 -16.10
N LYS A 400 -31.77 -36.04 -17.42
CA LYS A 400 -32.00 -37.22 -18.25
C LYS A 400 -31.05 -38.39 -17.95
N GLY A 401 -29.77 -38.09 -17.63
CA GLY A 401 -28.74 -39.12 -17.41
C GLY A 401 -28.90 -39.88 -16.08
N THR A 402 -29.40 -39.23 -15.03
CA THR A 402 -29.52 -39.81 -13.69
C THR A 402 -30.97 -40.05 -13.27
N ASN A 403 -31.91 -39.63 -14.10
CA ASN A 403 -33.37 -39.63 -13.79
C ASN A 403 -33.71 -38.85 -12.49
N GLY A 404 -32.84 -37.87 -12.13
CA GLY A 404 -32.98 -37.00 -10.95
C GLY A 404 -33.50 -35.61 -11.29
N LYS A 405 -33.47 -34.73 -10.29
CA LYS A 405 -33.88 -33.33 -10.42
C LYS A 405 -32.67 -32.41 -10.16
N SER A 406 -32.58 -31.35 -10.94
CA SER A 406 -31.57 -30.30 -10.76
C SER A 406 -31.74 -29.55 -9.44
N GLN A 407 -30.65 -29.15 -8.82
CA GLN A 407 -30.65 -28.24 -7.68
C GLN A 407 -30.55 -26.76 -8.11
N GLY A 408 -30.60 -26.49 -9.43
CA GLY A 408 -30.52 -25.16 -10.00
C GLY A 408 -29.11 -24.58 -10.03
N VAL A 409 -29.01 -23.27 -10.28
CA VAL A 409 -27.74 -22.57 -10.43
C VAL A 409 -27.06 -22.23 -9.09
N VAL A 410 -27.83 -22.02 -8.02
CA VAL A 410 -27.33 -21.49 -6.74
C VAL A 410 -26.20 -22.31 -6.11
N PRO A 411 -26.25 -23.67 -6.07
CA PRO A 411 -25.14 -24.46 -5.55
C PRO A 411 -23.83 -24.27 -6.34
N PHE A 412 -23.93 -24.13 -7.66
CA PHE A 412 -22.73 -23.86 -8.49
C PHE A 412 -22.20 -22.46 -8.29
N LEU A 413 -23.06 -21.47 -8.07
CA LEU A 413 -22.66 -20.11 -7.76
C LEU A 413 -21.89 -20.03 -6.42
N LYS A 414 -22.22 -20.89 -5.46
CA LYS A 414 -21.42 -21.03 -4.23
C LYS A 414 -20.01 -21.51 -4.53
N VAL A 415 -19.84 -22.47 -5.43
CA VAL A 415 -18.50 -22.95 -5.85
C VAL A 415 -17.74 -21.85 -6.57
N VAL A 416 -18.41 -21.05 -7.43
CA VAL A 416 -17.79 -19.86 -8.08
C VAL A 416 -17.29 -18.88 -7.04
N ASN A 417 -18.13 -18.54 -6.05
CA ASN A 417 -17.76 -17.65 -4.95
C ASN A 417 -16.50 -18.13 -4.22
N ASP A 418 -16.48 -19.40 -3.83
CA ASP A 418 -15.37 -19.97 -3.07
C ASP A 418 -14.10 -20.11 -3.92
N THR A 419 -14.25 -20.37 -5.23
CA THR A 419 -13.12 -20.34 -6.19
C THR A 419 -12.54 -18.93 -6.31
N ALA A 420 -13.38 -17.89 -6.39
CA ALA A 420 -12.92 -16.50 -6.46
C ALA A 420 -12.15 -16.06 -5.19
N VAL A 421 -12.55 -16.58 -4.03
CA VAL A 421 -11.83 -16.35 -2.77
C VAL A 421 -10.50 -17.11 -2.73
N ALA A 422 -10.49 -18.37 -3.20
CA ALA A 422 -9.33 -19.24 -3.16
C ALA A 422 -8.20 -18.81 -4.12
N VAL A 423 -8.56 -18.29 -5.30
CA VAL A 423 -7.61 -17.91 -6.35
C VAL A 423 -7.47 -16.38 -6.37
N ASN A 424 -6.44 -15.87 -5.70
CA ASN A 424 -6.09 -14.47 -5.75
C ASN A 424 -5.02 -14.18 -6.83
N GLN A 425 -4.95 -12.93 -7.25
CA GLN A 425 -4.07 -12.45 -8.31
C GLN A 425 -2.63 -12.23 -7.78
N GLY A 426 -1.90 -13.30 -7.54
CA GLY A 426 -0.50 -13.24 -7.08
C GLY A 426 -0.31 -12.47 -5.77
N GLY A 427 -1.30 -12.50 -4.85
CA GLY A 427 -1.29 -11.76 -3.59
C GLY A 427 -1.63 -10.26 -3.72
N LYS A 428 -1.75 -9.71 -4.94
CA LYS A 428 -1.94 -8.26 -5.17
C LYS A 428 -3.41 -7.83 -5.28
N ARG A 429 -4.32 -8.70 -5.73
CA ARG A 429 -5.77 -8.46 -5.85
C ARG A 429 -6.57 -9.72 -5.51
N LYS A 430 -7.74 -9.54 -4.90
CA LYS A 430 -8.71 -10.65 -4.75
C LYS A 430 -9.31 -10.99 -6.11
N GLY A 431 -9.64 -12.27 -6.35
CA GLY A 431 -10.42 -12.68 -7.50
C GLY A 431 -11.75 -11.93 -7.54
N ALA A 432 -12.17 -11.49 -8.73
CA ALA A 432 -13.40 -10.74 -8.91
C ALA A 432 -14.26 -11.43 -9.98
N VAL A 433 -15.40 -11.95 -9.57
CA VAL A 433 -16.38 -12.61 -10.43
C VAL A 433 -17.72 -11.91 -10.31
N CYS A 434 -18.38 -11.68 -11.45
CA CYS A 434 -19.77 -11.26 -11.52
C CYS A 434 -20.58 -12.35 -12.26
N SER A 435 -21.59 -12.89 -11.61
CA SER A 435 -22.52 -13.83 -12.24
C SER A 435 -23.76 -13.09 -12.74
N TYR A 436 -24.14 -13.37 -13.97
CA TYR A 436 -25.31 -12.81 -14.66
C TYR A 436 -26.40 -13.85 -14.77
N LEU A 437 -27.65 -13.43 -14.56
CA LEU A 437 -28.82 -14.25 -14.77
C LEU A 437 -29.94 -13.39 -15.36
N GLU A 438 -30.63 -13.89 -16.39
CA GLU A 438 -31.79 -13.22 -16.94
C GLU A 438 -33.00 -13.30 -15.98
N THR A 439 -33.82 -12.25 -15.95
CA THR A 439 -34.95 -12.10 -14.99
C THR A 439 -36.05 -13.11 -15.17
N TRP A 440 -36.14 -13.81 -16.31
CA TRP A 440 -37.12 -14.87 -16.57
C TRP A 440 -36.65 -16.27 -16.10
N HIS A 441 -35.38 -16.40 -15.64
CA HIS A 441 -34.88 -17.71 -15.20
C HIS A 441 -35.62 -18.20 -13.93
N LEU A 442 -35.82 -19.51 -13.84
CA LEU A 442 -36.61 -20.09 -12.74
C LEU A 442 -36.01 -19.88 -11.34
N ASP A 443 -34.68 -19.72 -11.26
CA ASP A 443 -33.97 -19.51 -9.99
C ASP A 443 -33.76 -18.03 -9.67
N ILE A 444 -34.39 -17.10 -10.37
CA ILE A 444 -34.13 -15.66 -10.22
C ILE A 444 -34.43 -15.16 -8.80
N GLU A 445 -35.47 -15.66 -8.14
CA GLU A 445 -35.82 -15.23 -6.78
C GLU A 445 -34.72 -15.58 -5.78
N GLU A 446 -34.16 -16.79 -5.86
CA GLU A 446 -33.02 -17.17 -5.01
C GLU A 446 -31.75 -16.43 -5.40
N PHE A 447 -31.55 -16.18 -6.69
CA PHE A 447 -30.37 -15.44 -7.19
C PHE A 447 -30.30 -14.02 -6.64
N VAL A 448 -31.40 -13.28 -6.58
CA VAL A 448 -31.42 -11.93 -6.01
C VAL A 448 -31.21 -11.91 -4.50
N GLU A 449 -31.37 -13.06 -3.83
CA GLU A 449 -31.13 -13.21 -2.40
C GLU A 449 -29.71 -13.64 -2.03
N LEU A 450 -28.86 -13.99 -3.01
CA LEU A 450 -27.52 -14.54 -2.78
C LEU A 450 -26.62 -13.69 -1.86
N ARG A 451 -26.81 -12.39 -1.85
CA ARG A 451 -26.02 -11.45 -1.03
C ARG A 451 -26.68 -10.99 0.27
N LYS A 452 -27.84 -11.54 0.62
CA LYS A 452 -28.50 -11.25 1.91
C LYS A 452 -27.65 -11.77 3.08
N ASN A 453 -27.57 -11.00 4.16
CA ASN A 453 -26.88 -11.37 5.40
C ASN A 453 -27.65 -12.36 6.29
N THR A 454 -28.78 -12.88 5.80
CA THR A 454 -29.65 -13.79 6.53
C THR A 454 -29.94 -15.02 5.70
N GLY A 455 -30.33 -16.14 6.35
CA GLY A 455 -30.65 -17.39 5.71
C GLY A 455 -29.54 -18.44 5.81
N ASP A 456 -29.57 -19.46 4.94
CA ASP A 456 -28.55 -20.54 4.92
C ASP A 456 -27.32 -20.07 4.18
N ASP A 457 -26.16 -20.00 4.87
CA ASP A 457 -24.85 -19.58 4.32
C ASP A 457 -24.40 -20.45 3.13
N ARG A 458 -24.85 -21.70 3.04
CA ARG A 458 -24.57 -22.57 1.88
C ARG A 458 -25.24 -22.08 0.60
N ARG A 459 -26.23 -21.20 0.74
CA ARG A 459 -26.96 -20.58 -0.38
C ARG A 459 -26.68 -19.08 -0.47
N ARG A 460 -25.56 -18.62 0.08
CA ARG A 460 -25.11 -17.20 0.05
C ARG A 460 -23.73 -17.09 -0.58
N THR A 461 -23.52 -15.98 -1.30
CA THR A 461 -22.28 -15.68 -2.03
C THR A 461 -21.89 -14.22 -1.77
N HIS A 462 -21.15 -13.98 -0.68
CA HIS A 462 -20.84 -12.62 -0.23
C HIS A 462 -19.66 -11.98 -0.99
N ASP A 463 -18.75 -12.78 -1.53
CA ASP A 463 -17.54 -12.33 -2.19
C ASP A 463 -17.67 -12.21 -3.73
N MET A 464 -18.75 -12.75 -4.29
CA MET A 464 -19.08 -12.69 -5.70
C MET A 464 -20.11 -11.59 -5.97
N ASN A 465 -19.98 -10.87 -7.07
CA ASN A 465 -21.01 -9.94 -7.52
C ASN A 465 -22.10 -10.66 -8.32
N THR A 466 -23.30 -10.11 -8.28
CA THR A 466 -24.45 -10.59 -9.06
C THR A 466 -25.02 -9.45 -9.90
N ALA A 467 -25.46 -9.77 -11.10
CA ALA A 467 -26.14 -8.82 -11.99
C ALA A 467 -27.31 -9.50 -12.70
N ASN A 468 -28.42 -8.79 -12.82
CA ASN A 468 -29.57 -9.25 -13.56
C ASN A 468 -29.50 -8.74 -14.99
N TRP A 469 -29.71 -9.65 -15.95
CA TRP A 469 -29.95 -9.25 -17.33
C TRP A 469 -31.45 -9.05 -17.52
N VAL A 470 -31.86 -7.81 -17.82
CA VAL A 470 -33.25 -7.40 -17.91
C VAL A 470 -33.64 -7.30 -19.39
N PRO A 471 -34.48 -8.24 -19.93
CA PRO A 471 -34.95 -8.15 -21.30
C PRO A 471 -36.07 -7.12 -21.46
N ASP A 472 -36.30 -6.66 -22.70
CA ASP A 472 -37.30 -5.66 -23.03
C ASP A 472 -38.71 -6.06 -22.57
N LEU A 473 -39.08 -7.31 -22.78
CA LEU A 473 -40.37 -7.85 -22.30
C LEU A 473 -40.59 -7.65 -20.79
N PHE A 474 -39.54 -7.76 -19.97
CA PHE A 474 -39.66 -7.50 -18.53
C PHE A 474 -40.04 -6.02 -18.29
N MET A 475 -39.39 -5.12 -19.01
CA MET A 475 -39.67 -3.67 -18.89
C MET A 475 -41.06 -3.32 -19.41
N GLU A 476 -41.48 -3.91 -20.54
CA GLU A 476 -42.83 -3.73 -21.05
C GLU A 476 -43.87 -4.10 -20.01
N ARG A 477 -43.73 -5.27 -19.37
CA ARG A 477 -44.62 -5.72 -18.30
C ARG A 477 -44.57 -4.83 -17.06
N VAL A 478 -43.45 -4.28 -16.70
CA VAL A 478 -43.34 -3.31 -15.60
C VAL A 478 -44.07 -2.02 -15.92
N PHE A 479 -44.11 -1.56 -17.18
CA PHE A 479 -44.84 -0.37 -17.60
C PHE A 479 -46.36 -0.64 -17.70
N GLU A 480 -46.76 -1.87 -18.01
CA GLU A 480 -48.17 -2.25 -18.10
C GLU A 480 -48.82 -2.45 -16.71
N GLY A 481 -48.05 -2.72 -15.65
CA GLY A 481 -48.51 -2.90 -14.24
C GLY A 481 -48.72 -4.36 -13.89
#